data_7ae0d5167871b4978db6820b102e90e7
#
_entry.id   7ae0d5167871b4978db6820b102e90e7
#
_cell.length_a   1.000
_cell.length_b   1.000
_cell.length_c   1.000
_cell.angle_alpha   90.00
_cell.angle_beta   90.00
_cell.angle_gamma   90.00
#
_symmetry.space_group_name_H-M   'P 1'
#
loop_
_entity.id
_entity.type
_entity.pdbx_description
1 polymer ?
#
loop_
_entity_poly.entity_id
_entity_poly.type
_entity_poly.pdbx_seq_one_letter_code
_entity_poly.pdbx_strand_id
1 'polypeptide(L)'
;AIWGLPAWLGIVLVVPCGAVLGFLIERLFVRPLLGQPFLSVMMMTLMLATVLEGLRYVIRGADSFKLPFTPGGLWQLGPVSVIPGTAISFVAALVIFVLLLLLFRYTKVGLSMRVVAADHEVAQSLGIRVKRVFSISWAMSGAFAAVCGVLVGMVFTVTPVMGEVGLGNGLPVLLLGGLTSIPGAMVGGILLGVIEALG
;
A
#
# COMPACT_ATOMS: atom_id res chain seq x y z
N ALA A 1 9.20 13.92 -16.73
CA ALA A 1 9.95 12.70 -17.07
C ALA A 1 11.45 12.99 -17.06
N ILE A 2 12.13 12.70 -15.94
CA ILE A 2 13.58 12.97 -15.79
C ILE A 2 14.41 12.06 -16.72
N TRP A 3 13.82 11.00 -17.27
CA TRP A 3 14.49 9.97 -18.09
C TRP A 3 13.84 9.76 -19.46
N GLY A 4 12.94 10.64 -19.93
CA GLY A 4 12.28 10.50 -21.24
C GLY A 4 11.41 9.25 -21.40
N LEU A 5 11.20 8.48 -20.34
CA LEU A 5 10.41 7.25 -20.36
C LEU A 5 8.91 7.60 -20.43
N PRO A 6 8.12 6.89 -21.26
CA PRO A 6 6.68 7.06 -21.26
C PRO A 6 6.07 6.68 -19.91
N ALA A 7 5.05 7.41 -19.46
CA ALA A 7 4.46 7.31 -18.14
C ALA A 7 4.00 5.88 -17.76
N TRP A 8 3.49 5.11 -18.73
CA TRP A 8 3.05 3.73 -18.53
C TRP A 8 4.21 2.79 -18.14
N LEU A 9 5.43 3.00 -18.68
CA LEU A 9 6.62 2.24 -18.27
C LEU A 9 6.99 2.55 -16.82
N GLY A 10 6.82 3.79 -16.37
CA GLY A 10 7.03 4.15 -14.98
C GLY A 10 6.10 3.36 -14.04
N ILE A 11 4.82 3.24 -14.38
CA ILE A 11 3.84 2.47 -13.59
C ILE A 11 4.20 0.99 -13.56
N VAL A 12 4.57 0.40 -14.70
CA VAL A 12 4.96 -1.02 -14.79
C VAL A 12 6.23 -1.31 -13.98
N LEU A 13 7.19 -0.39 -13.93
CA LEU A 13 8.43 -0.56 -13.18
C LEU A 13 8.27 -0.33 -11.68
N VAL A 14 7.35 0.53 -11.26
CA VAL A 14 7.11 0.84 -9.84
C VAL A 14 6.63 -0.38 -9.06
N VAL A 15 5.78 -1.22 -9.66
CA VAL A 15 5.23 -2.42 -9.01
C VAL A 15 6.32 -3.43 -8.62
N PRO A 16 7.19 -3.90 -9.56
CA PRO A 16 8.26 -4.81 -9.19
C PRO A 16 9.30 -4.14 -8.26
N CYS A 17 9.59 -2.85 -8.42
CA CYS A 17 10.46 -2.14 -7.48
C CYS A 17 9.87 -2.13 -6.06
N GLY A 18 8.57 -1.87 -5.92
CA GLY A 18 7.86 -1.95 -4.63
C GLY A 18 7.90 -3.35 -4.04
N ALA A 19 7.68 -4.39 -4.87
CA ALA A 19 7.77 -5.78 -4.44
C ALA A 19 9.19 -6.14 -3.94
N VAL A 20 10.23 -5.72 -4.66
CA VAL A 20 11.63 -5.95 -4.27
C VAL A 20 11.95 -5.21 -2.97
N LEU A 21 11.52 -3.96 -2.82
CA LEU A 21 11.70 -3.20 -1.58
C LEU A 21 11.00 -3.89 -0.41
N GLY A 22 9.75 -4.30 -0.55
CA GLY A 22 9.03 -5.05 0.48
C GLY A 22 9.74 -6.34 0.87
N PHE A 23 10.21 -7.10 -0.12
CA PHE A 23 11.00 -8.31 0.12
C PHE A 23 12.33 -8.03 0.84
N LEU A 24 13.04 -6.97 0.46
CA LEU A 24 14.29 -6.57 1.12
C LEU A 24 14.06 -6.14 2.55
N ILE A 25 13.01 -5.35 2.81
CA ILE A 25 12.62 -4.94 4.17
C ILE A 25 12.33 -6.17 5.03
N GLU A 26 11.57 -7.13 4.53
CA GLU A 26 11.31 -8.37 5.26
C GLU A 26 12.62 -9.10 5.57
N ARG A 27 13.46 -9.30 4.58
CA ARG A 27 14.65 -10.12 4.72
C ARG A 27 15.70 -9.53 5.65
N LEU A 28 15.87 -8.21 5.60
CA LEU A 28 16.92 -7.51 6.35
C LEU A 28 16.47 -7.11 7.76
N PHE A 29 15.21 -6.69 7.92
CA PHE A 29 14.73 -6.09 9.15
C PHE A 29 13.68 -6.93 9.87
N VAL A 30 12.68 -7.45 9.17
CA VAL A 30 11.56 -8.17 9.80
C VAL A 30 11.94 -9.60 10.15
N ARG A 31 12.65 -10.27 9.26
CA ARG A 31 13.05 -11.68 9.43
C ARG A 31 13.83 -11.99 10.71
N PRO A 32 14.83 -11.18 11.13
CA PRO A 32 15.53 -11.39 12.38
C PRO A 32 14.66 -11.17 13.63
N LEU A 33 13.54 -10.47 13.49
CA LEU A 33 12.60 -10.23 14.59
C LEU A 33 11.45 -11.27 14.65
N LEU A 34 11.44 -12.25 13.76
CA LEU A 34 10.45 -13.35 13.83
C LEU A 34 10.63 -14.12 15.14
N GLY A 35 9.56 -14.17 15.95
CA GLY A 35 9.57 -14.76 17.29
C GLY A 35 9.77 -13.75 18.43
N GLN A 36 10.01 -12.49 18.12
CA GLN A 36 10.05 -11.40 19.10
C GLN A 36 8.62 -10.87 19.39
N PRO A 37 8.42 -10.17 20.51
CA PRO A 37 7.14 -9.55 20.83
C PRO A 37 6.65 -8.63 19.73
N PHE A 38 5.35 -8.60 19.50
CA PHE A 38 4.69 -7.81 18.46
C PHE A 38 5.11 -6.32 18.50
N LEU A 39 5.26 -5.75 19.70
CA LEU A 39 5.72 -4.37 19.88
C LEU A 39 7.10 -4.10 19.29
N SER A 40 8.03 -5.05 19.36
CA SER A 40 9.38 -4.89 18.80
C SER A 40 9.33 -4.78 17.28
N VAL A 41 8.48 -5.57 16.63
CA VAL A 41 8.27 -5.51 15.17
C VAL A 41 7.59 -4.21 14.77
N MET A 42 6.57 -3.77 15.53
CA MET A 42 5.91 -2.48 15.30
C MET A 42 6.89 -1.31 15.39
N MET A 43 7.66 -1.23 16.48
CA MET A 43 8.64 -0.15 16.69
C MET A 43 9.68 -0.12 15.57
N MET A 44 10.19 -1.30 15.16
CA MET A 44 11.16 -1.38 14.08
C MET A 44 10.57 -0.89 12.75
N THR A 45 9.34 -1.25 12.41
CA THR A 45 8.72 -0.79 11.16
C THR A 45 8.46 0.71 11.15
N LEU A 46 8.08 1.32 12.28
CA LEU A 46 7.93 2.77 12.42
C LEU A 46 9.28 3.50 12.28
N MET A 47 10.33 3.01 12.95
CA MET A 47 11.67 3.57 12.81
C MET A 47 12.19 3.45 11.38
N LEU A 48 11.95 2.32 10.72
CA LEU A 48 12.34 2.13 9.33
C LEU A 48 11.60 3.10 8.39
N ALA A 49 10.32 3.36 8.62
CA ALA A 49 9.56 4.35 7.86
C ALA A 49 10.21 5.75 7.99
N THR A 50 10.57 6.18 9.20
CA THR A 50 11.26 7.44 9.43
C THR A 50 12.63 7.51 8.74
N VAL A 51 13.40 6.41 8.74
CA VAL A 51 14.69 6.33 8.04
C VAL A 51 14.50 6.47 6.53
N LEU A 52 13.51 5.78 5.95
CA LEU A 52 13.20 5.86 4.51
C LEU A 52 12.75 7.28 4.11
N GLU A 53 11.98 7.94 4.98
CA GLU A 53 11.57 9.32 4.78
C GLU A 53 12.78 10.25 4.82
N GLY A 54 13.66 10.12 5.80
CA GLY A 54 14.92 10.87 5.90
C GLY A 54 15.82 10.65 4.68
N LEU A 55 15.94 9.40 4.23
CA LEU A 55 16.71 9.07 3.02
C LEU A 55 16.15 9.76 1.77
N ARG A 56 14.82 9.83 1.64
CA ARG A 56 14.16 10.56 0.57
C ARG A 56 14.49 12.05 0.60
N TYR A 57 14.51 12.69 1.79
CA TYR A 57 14.90 14.08 1.94
C TYR A 57 16.36 14.33 1.50
N VAL A 58 17.26 13.41 1.83
CA VAL A 58 18.67 13.51 1.42
C VAL A 58 18.84 13.39 -0.09
N ILE A 59 18.06 12.50 -0.76
CA ILE A 59 18.19 12.24 -2.20
C ILE A 59 17.49 13.30 -3.04
N ARG A 60 16.30 13.77 -2.63
CA ARG A 60 15.43 14.63 -3.46
C ARG A 60 15.16 16.01 -2.87
N GLY A 61 15.59 16.27 -1.63
CA GLY A 61 15.25 17.49 -0.92
C GLY A 61 13.78 17.55 -0.53
N ALA A 62 13.31 18.77 -0.21
CA ALA A 62 11.94 19.05 0.22
C ALA A 62 10.98 19.36 -0.95
N ASP A 63 11.43 19.26 -2.19
CA ASP A 63 10.65 19.66 -3.36
C ASP A 63 9.41 18.77 -3.55
N SER A 64 8.29 19.44 -3.80
CA SER A 64 7.02 18.80 -4.15
C SER A 64 6.88 18.78 -5.67
N PHE A 65 6.34 17.69 -6.21
CA PHE A 65 6.14 17.58 -7.65
C PHE A 65 4.80 16.93 -7.99
N LYS A 66 4.24 17.35 -9.13
CA LYS A 66 3.04 16.72 -9.69
C LYS A 66 3.44 15.67 -10.72
N LEU A 67 2.69 14.57 -10.76
CA LEU A 67 2.91 13.55 -11.78
C LEU A 67 2.47 14.09 -13.14
N PRO A 68 3.33 13.98 -14.19
CA PRO A 68 3.10 14.62 -15.48
C PRO A 68 2.00 13.96 -16.34
N PHE A 69 1.46 12.83 -15.90
CA PHE A 69 0.45 12.06 -16.63
C PHE A 69 -0.95 12.15 -16.03
N THR A 70 -1.19 13.10 -15.13
CA THR A 70 -2.56 13.38 -14.68
C THR A 70 -3.34 14.00 -15.85
N PRO A 71 -4.44 13.36 -16.32
CA PRO A 71 -5.27 13.95 -17.36
C PRO A 71 -5.80 15.29 -16.87
N GLY A 72 -5.43 16.36 -17.60
CA GLY A 72 -5.96 17.69 -17.33
C GLY A 72 -7.39 17.81 -17.84
N GLY A 73 -8.13 18.78 -17.26
CA GLY A 73 -9.51 19.06 -17.64
C GLY A 73 -10.52 18.61 -16.59
N LEU A 74 -11.77 18.98 -16.80
CA LEU A 74 -12.92 18.59 -16.00
C LEU A 74 -13.84 17.75 -16.89
N TRP A 75 -14.16 16.55 -16.48
CA TRP A 75 -15.22 15.77 -17.11
C TRP A 75 -16.55 16.23 -16.55
N GLN A 76 -17.37 16.81 -17.41
CA GLN A 76 -18.74 17.20 -17.07
C GLN A 76 -19.68 16.01 -17.31
N LEU A 77 -20.08 15.36 -16.24
CA LEU A 77 -21.15 14.35 -16.25
C LEU A 77 -22.45 15.00 -15.75
N GLY A 78 -23.11 15.76 -16.63
CA GLY A 78 -24.32 16.51 -16.28
C GLY A 78 -23.99 17.65 -15.31
N PRO A 79 -24.66 17.75 -14.14
CA PRO A 79 -24.44 18.82 -13.16
C PRO A 79 -23.15 18.63 -12.31
N VAL A 80 -22.47 17.51 -12.45
CA VAL A 80 -21.29 17.19 -11.63
C VAL A 80 -20.01 17.26 -12.47
N SER A 81 -19.04 18.06 -11.99
CA SER A 81 -17.71 18.14 -12.57
C SER A 81 -16.74 17.22 -11.83
N VAL A 82 -16.17 16.25 -12.49
CA VAL A 82 -15.25 15.26 -11.90
C VAL A 82 -13.84 15.49 -12.46
N ILE A 83 -12.85 15.51 -11.58
CA ILE A 83 -11.45 15.54 -11.98
C ILE A 83 -11.07 14.14 -12.50
N PRO A 84 -10.58 13.99 -13.76
CA PRO A 84 -10.29 12.68 -14.33
C PRO A 84 -9.32 11.82 -13.50
N GLY A 85 -8.31 12.45 -12.90
CA GLY A 85 -7.35 11.78 -12.02
C GLY A 85 -8.00 11.09 -10.83
N THR A 86 -8.98 11.73 -10.19
CA THR A 86 -9.72 11.16 -9.05
C THR A 86 -10.59 9.99 -9.49
N ALA A 87 -11.31 10.12 -10.63
CA ALA A 87 -12.16 9.05 -11.14
C ALA A 87 -11.34 7.81 -11.52
N ILE A 88 -10.22 7.99 -12.22
CA ILE A 88 -9.31 6.90 -12.61
C ILE A 88 -8.73 6.23 -11.37
N SER A 89 -8.28 7.01 -10.36
CA SER A 89 -7.72 6.47 -9.11
C SER A 89 -8.76 5.69 -8.33
N PHE A 90 -10.01 6.14 -8.29
CA PHE A 90 -11.10 5.42 -7.62
C PHE A 90 -11.40 4.07 -8.30
N VAL A 91 -11.54 4.05 -9.61
CA VAL A 91 -11.78 2.81 -10.37
C VAL A 91 -10.60 1.85 -10.23
N ALA A 92 -9.37 2.36 -10.34
CA ALA A 92 -8.16 1.56 -10.16
C ALA A 92 -8.07 0.97 -8.74
N ALA A 93 -8.40 1.75 -7.71
CA ALA A 93 -8.43 1.27 -6.33
C ALA A 93 -9.46 0.15 -6.13
N LEU A 94 -10.66 0.27 -6.71
CA LEU A 94 -11.67 -0.80 -6.69
C LEU A 94 -11.17 -2.07 -7.38
N VAL A 95 -10.56 -1.95 -8.55
CA VAL A 95 -10.00 -3.10 -9.28
C VAL A 95 -8.92 -3.79 -8.45
N ILE A 96 -7.99 -3.04 -7.87
CA ILE A 96 -6.93 -3.57 -7.01
C ILE A 96 -7.52 -4.28 -5.80
N PHE A 97 -8.54 -3.69 -5.19
CA PHE A 97 -9.23 -4.28 -4.05
C PHE A 97 -9.90 -5.62 -4.40
N VAL A 98 -10.61 -5.68 -5.54
CA VAL A 98 -11.21 -6.93 -6.04
C VAL A 98 -10.13 -7.98 -6.31
N LEU A 99 -9.02 -7.59 -6.95
CA LEU A 99 -7.89 -8.49 -7.20
C LEU A 99 -7.30 -9.04 -5.88
N LEU A 100 -7.16 -8.20 -4.86
CA LEU A 100 -6.73 -8.62 -3.53
C LEU A 100 -7.70 -9.63 -2.92
N LEU A 101 -9.00 -9.36 -2.94
CA LEU A 101 -10.01 -10.28 -2.44
C LEU A 101 -9.95 -11.64 -3.15
N LEU A 102 -9.86 -11.63 -4.48
CA LEU A 102 -9.75 -12.85 -5.27
C LEU A 102 -8.47 -13.62 -4.94
N LEU A 103 -7.36 -12.92 -4.80
CA LEU A 103 -6.07 -13.51 -4.45
C LEU A 103 -6.14 -14.16 -3.06
N PHE A 104 -6.65 -13.47 -2.05
CA PHE A 104 -6.76 -14.03 -0.70
C PHE A 104 -7.78 -15.16 -0.61
N ARG A 105 -8.87 -15.11 -1.38
CA ARG A 105 -9.94 -16.10 -1.33
C ARG A 105 -9.64 -17.38 -2.10
N TYR A 106 -9.05 -17.25 -3.29
CA TYR A 106 -8.96 -18.36 -4.26
C TYR A 106 -7.54 -18.88 -4.49
N THR A 107 -6.49 -18.25 -3.95
CA THR A 107 -5.13 -18.72 -4.19
C THR A 107 -4.56 -19.52 -3.01
N LYS A 108 -3.64 -20.46 -3.33
CA LYS A 108 -2.89 -21.22 -2.31
C LYS A 108 -2.03 -20.31 -1.45
N VAL A 109 -1.58 -19.19 -1.99
CA VAL A 109 -0.80 -18.18 -1.26
C VAL A 109 -1.68 -17.50 -0.21
N GLY A 110 -2.87 -17.05 -0.57
CA GLY A 110 -3.82 -16.46 0.37
C GLY A 110 -4.26 -17.45 1.45
N LEU A 111 -4.44 -18.73 1.11
CA LEU A 111 -4.73 -19.77 2.10
C LEU A 111 -3.57 -19.92 3.09
N SER A 112 -2.34 -20.04 2.60
CA SER A 112 -1.15 -20.15 3.46
C SER A 112 -0.98 -18.94 4.38
N MET A 113 -1.27 -17.72 3.90
CA MET A 113 -1.23 -16.51 4.70
C MET A 113 -2.26 -16.55 5.84
N ARG A 114 -3.49 -17.00 5.57
CA ARG A 114 -4.54 -17.12 6.60
C ARG A 114 -4.19 -18.16 7.66
N VAL A 115 -3.64 -19.31 7.24
CA VAL A 115 -3.22 -20.36 8.20
C VAL A 115 -2.10 -19.86 9.09
N VAL A 116 -1.07 -19.20 8.50
CA VAL A 116 0.04 -18.61 9.27
C VAL A 116 -0.43 -17.50 10.20
N ALA A 117 -1.41 -16.68 9.78
CA ALA A 117 -1.98 -15.62 10.60
C ALA A 117 -2.82 -16.15 11.78
N ALA A 118 -3.43 -17.32 11.64
CA ALA A 118 -4.21 -17.95 12.70
C ALA A 118 -3.30 -18.58 13.75
N ASP A 119 -2.32 -19.38 13.33
CA ASP A 119 -1.36 -20.02 14.24
C ASP A 119 -0.07 -20.41 13.50
N HIS A 120 1.06 -19.93 14.01
CA HIS A 120 2.37 -20.19 13.43
C HIS A 120 2.85 -21.63 13.65
N GLU A 121 2.55 -22.21 14.79
CA GLU A 121 2.97 -23.58 15.15
C GLU A 121 2.17 -24.61 14.36
N VAL A 122 0.86 -24.42 14.27
CA VAL A 122 -0.01 -25.26 13.44
C VAL A 122 0.39 -25.15 11.95
N ALA A 123 0.70 -23.97 11.46
CA ALA A 123 1.18 -23.80 10.07
C ALA A 123 2.45 -24.60 9.82
N GLN A 124 3.41 -24.57 10.75
CA GLN A 124 4.65 -25.33 10.65
C GLN A 124 4.42 -26.85 10.68
N SER A 125 3.54 -27.33 11.55
CA SER A 125 3.19 -28.76 11.62
C SER A 125 2.54 -29.29 10.34
N LEU A 126 1.82 -28.43 9.62
CA LEU A 126 1.26 -28.70 8.27
C LEU A 126 2.29 -28.59 7.13
N GLY A 127 3.57 -28.35 7.46
CA GLY A 127 4.66 -28.22 6.47
C GLY A 127 4.70 -26.88 5.75
N ILE A 128 3.95 -25.86 6.20
CA ILE A 128 3.97 -24.53 5.61
C ILE A 128 5.25 -23.81 6.05
N ARG A 129 6.03 -23.34 5.10
CA ARG A 129 7.24 -22.57 5.36
C ARG A 129 6.89 -21.12 5.74
N VAL A 130 6.68 -20.85 7.02
CA VAL A 130 6.28 -19.56 7.57
C VAL A 130 7.15 -18.41 7.04
N LYS A 131 8.48 -18.56 7.06
CA LYS A 131 9.43 -17.57 6.52
C LYS A 131 9.14 -17.20 5.06
N ARG A 132 8.75 -18.17 4.23
CA ARG A 132 8.41 -17.92 2.82
C ARG A 132 7.08 -17.15 2.68
N VAL A 133 6.12 -17.47 3.54
CA VAL A 133 4.83 -16.78 3.56
C VAL A 133 5.03 -15.31 3.95
N PHE A 134 5.86 -15.02 4.97
CA PHE A 134 6.21 -13.66 5.34
C PHE A 134 6.87 -12.91 4.18
N SER A 135 7.88 -13.49 3.52
CA SER A 135 8.55 -12.84 2.38
C SER A 135 7.58 -12.51 1.24
N ILE A 136 6.65 -13.42 0.92
CA ILE A 136 5.65 -13.17 -0.11
C ILE A 136 4.67 -12.08 0.33
N SER A 137 4.22 -12.10 1.58
CA SER A 137 3.31 -11.09 2.14
C SER A 137 3.92 -9.69 2.06
N TRP A 138 5.16 -9.54 2.46
CA TRP A 138 5.87 -8.25 2.42
C TRP A 138 6.14 -7.78 1.00
N ALA A 139 6.53 -8.68 0.10
CA ALA A 139 6.71 -8.35 -1.32
C ALA A 139 5.39 -7.87 -1.96
N MET A 140 4.30 -8.56 -1.66
CA MET A 140 2.97 -8.15 -2.12
C MET A 140 2.55 -6.80 -1.55
N SER A 141 2.71 -6.60 -0.23
CA SER A 141 2.41 -5.33 0.42
C SER A 141 3.21 -4.17 -0.20
N GLY A 142 4.50 -4.38 -0.47
CA GLY A 142 5.34 -3.39 -1.15
C GLY A 142 4.87 -3.08 -2.57
N ALA A 143 4.45 -4.11 -3.34
CA ALA A 143 3.88 -3.92 -4.66
C ALA A 143 2.58 -3.09 -4.62
N PHE A 144 1.66 -3.42 -3.71
CA PHE A 144 0.42 -2.68 -3.55
C PHE A 144 0.64 -1.26 -3.04
N ALA A 145 1.52 -1.06 -2.07
CA ALA A 145 1.90 0.26 -1.59
C ALA A 145 2.45 1.15 -2.71
N ALA A 146 3.26 0.58 -3.60
CA ALA A 146 3.80 1.29 -4.77
C ALA A 146 2.69 1.73 -5.73
N VAL A 147 1.70 0.86 -6.00
CA VAL A 147 0.54 1.22 -6.83
C VAL A 147 -0.32 2.29 -6.15
N CYS A 148 -0.62 2.13 -4.86
CA CYS A 148 -1.37 3.13 -4.09
C CYS A 148 -0.64 4.49 -4.09
N GLY A 149 0.68 4.50 -3.93
CA GLY A 149 1.49 5.72 -4.01
C GLY A 149 1.36 6.44 -5.35
N VAL A 150 1.30 5.70 -6.47
CA VAL A 150 1.04 6.28 -7.80
C VAL A 150 -0.37 6.86 -7.87
N LEU A 151 -1.40 6.13 -7.42
CA LEU A 151 -2.79 6.59 -7.46
C LEU A 151 -3.01 7.84 -6.62
N VAL A 152 -2.45 7.88 -5.41
CA VAL A 152 -2.50 9.07 -4.55
C VAL A 152 -1.74 10.23 -5.18
N GLY A 153 -0.58 9.98 -5.80
CA GLY A 153 0.18 10.99 -6.54
C GLY A 153 -0.51 11.53 -7.79
N MET A 154 -1.50 10.80 -8.35
CA MET A 154 -2.35 11.30 -9.44
C MET A 154 -3.38 12.32 -8.95
N VAL A 155 -3.83 12.18 -7.72
CA VAL A 155 -4.86 13.05 -7.11
C VAL A 155 -4.22 14.22 -6.40
N PHE A 156 -3.15 13.98 -5.66
CA PHE A 156 -2.45 14.96 -4.86
C PHE A 156 -1.06 15.27 -5.42
N THR A 157 -0.50 16.41 -4.99
CA THR A 157 0.91 16.71 -5.23
C THR A 157 1.77 15.80 -4.35
N VAL A 158 2.78 15.16 -4.94
CA VAL A 158 3.70 14.30 -4.19
C VAL A 158 4.60 15.18 -3.32
N THR A 159 4.38 15.09 -2.03
CA THR A 159 5.13 15.83 -1.00
C THR A 159 6.01 14.87 -0.18
N PRO A 160 7.03 15.37 0.52
CA PRO A 160 7.82 14.55 1.43
C PRO A 160 7.03 13.82 2.51
N VAL A 161 6.03 14.49 3.07
CA VAL A 161 5.21 13.99 4.20
C VAL A 161 4.01 13.13 3.78
N MET A 162 3.92 12.76 2.51
CA MET A 162 2.78 11.99 1.99
C MET A 162 2.63 10.61 2.68
N GLY A 163 3.74 10.04 3.17
CA GLY A 163 3.72 8.81 3.96
C GLY A 163 3.01 8.96 5.30
N GLU A 164 3.20 10.09 5.97
CA GLU A 164 2.54 10.40 7.25
C GLU A 164 1.02 10.56 7.06
N VAL A 165 0.59 11.23 5.99
CA VAL A 165 -0.83 11.36 5.64
C VAL A 165 -1.44 9.98 5.36
N GLY A 166 -0.71 9.12 4.64
CA GLY A 166 -1.13 7.74 4.38
C GLY A 166 -1.28 6.91 5.65
N LEU A 167 -0.37 7.05 6.60
CA LEU A 167 -0.45 6.39 7.90
C LEU A 167 -1.58 6.97 8.76
N GLY A 168 -1.70 8.30 8.79
CA GLY A 168 -2.74 9.01 9.56
C GLY A 168 -4.15 8.62 9.15
N ASN A 169 -4.42 8.47 7.85
CA ASN A 169 -5.73 8.06 7.36
C ASN A 169 -5.89 6.52 7.34
N GLY A 170 -4.81 5.79 7.13
CA GLY A 170 -4.84 4.32 7.04
C GLY A 170 -5.13 3.63 8.38
N LEU A 171 -4.56 4.12 9.47
CA LEU A 171 -4.81 3.54 10.80
C LEU A 171 -6.27 3.63 11.24
N PRO A 172 -6.96 4.79 11.18
CA PRO A 172 -8.39 4.86 11.46
C PRO A 172 -9.23 3.95 10.58
N VAL A 173 -8.92 3.84 9.28
CA VAL A 173 -9.61 2.93 8.35
C VAL A 173 -9.49 1.48 8.81
N LEU A 174 -8.30 1.04 9.19
CA LEU A 174 -8.06 -0.33 9.69
C LEU A 174 -8.74 -0.59 11.03
N LEU A 175 -8.78 0.39 11.91
CA LEU A 175 -9.46 0.27 13.21
C LEU A 175 -10.99 0.20 13.04
N LEU A 176 -11.56 1.02 12.18
CA LEU A 176 -12.99 1.01 11.86
C LEU A 176 -13.42 -0.25 11.11
N GLY A 177 -12.58 -0.69 10.15
CA GLY A 177 -12.88 -1.85 9.32
C GLY A 177 -12.53 -3.19 9.96
N GLY A 178 -11.72 -3.17 11.02
CA GLY A 178 -11.13 -4.36 11.65
C GLY A 178 -9.81 -4.79 11.00
N LEU A 179 -8.78 -4.98 11.83
CA LEU A 179 -7.39 -5.29 11.42
C LEU A 179 -7.25 -6.58 10.58
N THR A 180 -8.21 -7.49 10.70
CA THR A 180 -8.18 -8.80 10.02
C THR A 180 -9.17 -8.92 8.87
N SER A 181 -10.00 -7.88 8.65
CA SER A 181 -11.08 -7.91 7.65
C SER A 181 -10.77 -7.04 6.45
N ILE A 182 -10.40 -7.67 5.32
CA ILE A 182 -10.20 -6.95 4.06
C ILE A 182 -11.48 -6.21 3.61
N PRO A 183 -12.68 -6.85 3.59
CA PRO A 183 -13.92 -6.12 3.28
C PRO A 183 -14.23 -4.99 4.27
N GLY A 184 -13.90 -5.19 5.55
CA GLY A 184 -14.05 -4.17 6.58
C GLY A 184 -13.19 -2.94 6.29
N ALA A 185 -11.94 -3.11 5.89
CA ALA A 185 -11.07 -1.99 5.52
C ALA A 185 -11.62 -1.17 4.34
N MET A 186 -12.29 -1.81 3.37
CA MET A 186 -12.96 -1.10 2.27
C MET A 186 -14.11 -0.23 2.78
N VAL A 187 -14.99 -0.81 3.61
CA VAL A 187 -16.12 -0.06 4.20
C VAL A 187 -15.61 1.07 5.08
N GLY A 188 -14.60 0.81 5.91
CA GLY A 188 -13.93 1.81 6.75
C GLY A 188 -13.34 2.95 5.93
N GLY A 189 -12.70 2.65 4.80
CA GLY A 189 -12.15 3.66 3.90
C GLY A 189 -13.22 4.53 3.24
N ILE A 190 -14.32 3.94 2.79
CA ILE A 190 -15.44 4.70 2.22
C ILE A 190 -16.08 5.59 3.29
N LEU A 191 -16.32 5.05 4.49
CA LEU A 191 -16.90 5.81 5.59
C LEU A 191 -16.00 6.98 5.99
N LEU A 192 -14.69 6.76 6.15
CA LEU A 192 -13.76 7.83 6.49
C LEU A 192 -13.73 8.90 5.39
N GLY A 193 -13.68 8.49 4.12
CA GLY A 193 -13.70 9.44 3.00
C GLY A 193 -14.98 10.28 2.93
N VAL A 194 -16.15 9.69 3.27
CA VAL A 194 -17.41 10.44 3.35
C VAL A 194 -17.38 11.41 4.53
N ILE A 195 -16.91 11.00 5.69
CA ILE A 195 -16.79 11.85 6.87
C ILE A 195 -15.85 13.05 6.58
N GLU A 196 -14.69 12.77 5.97
CA GLU A 196 -13.72 13.81 5.59
C GLU A 196 -14.29 14.80 4.55
N ALA A 197 -15.17 14.33 3.66
CA ALA A 197 -15.82 15.19 2.66
C ALA A 197 -16.97 16.05 3.23
N LEU A 198 -17.53 15.67 4.38
CA LEU A 198 -18.64 16.38 5.04
C LEU A 198 -18.18 17.34 6.15
N GLY A 199 -16.97 17.17 6.67
CA GLY A 199 -16.39 17.99 7.76
C GLY A 199 -15.47 19.05 7.26
#